data_d4f46c85bbafcfc87ca832aaa8686b9f
#
_entry.id   d4f46c85bbafcfc87ca832aaa8686b9f
#
_cell.length_a   1.000
_cell.length_b   1.000
_cell.length_c   1.000
_cell.angle_alpha   90.00
_cell.angle_beta   90.00
_cell.angle_gamma   90.00
#
_symmetry.space_group_name_H-M   'P 1'
#
loop_
_entity.id
_entity.type
_entity.pdbx_description
1 polymer ?
#
loop_
_entity_poly.entity_id
_entity_poly.type
_entity_poly.pdbx_seq_one_letter_code
_entity_poly.pdbx_strand_id
1 'polypeptide(L)'
;TTVSYSLGFAKDWMWRTSVNFSYNDNKIVKTFKDEQGKSSKLEQKIAGGNIVVRYDEGGSYGDMYALDFRRNDDGSIYLSSNGAPQLSNNSYVYLGNMNSKFQLGWGNTISWKDLSLYFLVSGRIGGKVISLTEAYLDYQGVSKRVGDARLAAEANPDLQWNGKPAMVMPDGNLAPIEEYYK
;
A
#
# COMPACT_ATOMS: atom_id res chain seq x y z
N THR A 1 -6.13 0.44 -25.40
CA THR A 1 -6.90 -0.21 -26.49
C THR A 1 -8.34 -0.37 -26.04
N THR A 2 -9.28 -0.04 -26.93
CA THR A 2 -10.73 -0.23 -26.73
C THR A 2 -11.26 -1.14 -27.84
N VAL A 3 -12.02 -2.14 -27.47
CA VAL A 3 -12.75 -3.00 -28.39
C VAL A 3 -14.24 -2.90 -28.06
N SER A 4 -15.05 -2.61 -29.07
CA SER A 4 -16.49 -2.48 -28.91
C SER A 4 -17.21 -3.41 -29.86
N TYR A 5 -18.31 -4.00 -29.40
CA TYR A 5 -19.16 -4.86 -30.16
C TYR A 5 -20.65 -4.48 -29.94
N SER A 6 -21.44 -4.56 -30.97
CA SER A 6 -22.90 -4.29 -30.93
C SER A 6 -23.64 -5.39 -31.61
N LEU A 7 -24.67 -5.93 -30.97
CA LEU A 7 -25.53 -7.03 -31.49
C LEU A 7 -27.00 -6.70 -31.27
N GLY A 8 -27.77 -6.75 -32.34
CA GLY A 8 -29.22 -6.83 -32.28
C GLY A 8 -29.63 -8.32 -32.34
N PHE A 9 -30.18 -8.86 -31.24
CA PHE A 9 -30.45 -10.30 -31.14
C PHE A 9 -31.95 -10.65 -31.18
N ALA A 10 -32.80 -9.66 -31.08
CA ALA A 10 -34.24 -9.83 -31.25
C ALA A 10 -34.89 -8.50 -31.67
N LYS A 11 -36.18 -8.53 -32.04
CA LYS A 11 -36.94 -7.32 -32.34
C LYS A 11 -36.93 -6.39 -31.12
N ASP A 12 -36.54 -5.15 -31.35
CA ASP A 12 -36.46 -4.09 -30.34
C ASP A 12 -35.37 -4.30 -29.26
N TRP A 13 -34.50 -5.30 -29.38
CA TRP A 13 -33.39 -5.54 -28.47
C TRP A 13 -32.02 -5.21 -29.10
N MET A 14 -31.24 -4.46 -28.39
CA MET A 14 -29.86 -4.15 -28.76
C MET A 14 -28.94 -4.32 -27.54
N TRP A 15 -27.83 -5.01 -27.73
CA TRP A 15 -26.76 -5.09 -26.75
C TRP A 15 -25.47 -4.50 -27.33
N ARG A 16 -24.92 -3.55 -26.62
CA ARG A 16 -23.59 -2.98 -26.92
C ARG A 16 -22.67 -3.25 -25.75
N THR A 17 -21.53 -3.84 -26.04
CA THR A 17 -20.49 -4.09 -25.07
C THR A 17 -19.19 -3.45 -25.52
N SER A 18 -18.39 -2.98 -24.57
CA SER A 18 -17.07 -2.41 -24.83
C SER A 18 -16.10 -2.85 -23.75
N VAL A 19 -14.90 -3.26 -24.15
CA VAL A 19 -13.79 -3.60 -23.26
C VAL A 19 -12.67 -2.61 -23.50
N ASN A 20 -12.24 -1.96 -22.44
CA ASN A 20 -11.10 -1.05 -22.43
C ASN A 20 -9.96 -1.69 -21.66
N PHE A 21 -8.79 -1.70 -22.25
CA PHE A 21 -7.56 -2.15 -21.62
C PHE A 21 -6.49 -1.07 -21.71
N SER A 22 -5.85 -0.77 -20.58
CA SER A 22 -4.70 0.13 -20.50
C SER A 22 -3.57 -0.53 -19.73
N TYR A 23 -2.39 -0.44 -20.27
CA TYR A 23 -1.14 -0.84 -19.61
C TYR A 23 -0.22 0.36 -19.52
N ASN A 24 0.31 0.61 -18.31
CA ASN A 24 1.26 1.68 -18.06
C ASN A 24 2.48 1.10 -17.37
N ASP A 25 3.61 1.21 -18.02
CA ASP A 25 4.94 0.93 -17.46
C ASP A 25 5.84 2.11 -17.81
N ASN A 26 6.47 2.68 -16.80
CA ASN A 26 7.31 3.85 -16.97
C ASN A 26 8.64 3.65 -16.25
N LYS A 27 9.67 4.28 -16.78
CA LYS A 27 11.01 4.28 -16.22
C LYS A 27 11.59 5.69 -16.26
N ILE A 28 12.13 6.14 -15.15
CA ILE A 28 12.85 7.40 -15.09
C ILE A 28 14.20 7.21 -15.73
N VAL A 29 14.40 7.83 -16.88
CA VAL A 29 15.63 7.68 -17.68
C VAL A 29 16.74 8.57 -17.15
N LYS A 30 16.38 9.80 -16.70
CA LYS A 30 17.36 10.80 -16.27
C LYS A 30 16.71 11.76 -15.28
N THR A 31 17.45 12.12 -14.27
CA THR A 31 17.10 13.17 -13.31
C THR A 31 18.04 14.36 -13.43
N PHE A 32 17.69 15.45 -12.74
CA PHE A 32 18.58 16.61 -12.66
C PHE A 32 19.88 16.23 -11.93
N LYS A 33 21.00 16.72 -12.45
CA LYS A 33 22.32 16.55 -11.83
C LYS A 33 22.78 17.85 -11.20
N ASP A 34 23.37 17.75 -10.01
CA ASP A 34 24.04 18.89 -9.37
C ASP A 34 25.33 19.30 -10.11
N GLU A 35 25.96 20.36 -9.66
CA GLU A 35 27.21 20.88 -10.23
C GLU A 35 28.35 19.87 -10.18
N GLN A 36 28.29 18.88 -9.28
CA GLN A 36 29.23 17.78 -9.14
C GLN A 36 28.87 16.57 -10.01
N GLY A 37 27.81 16.66 -10.82
CA GLY A 37 27.36 15.58 -11.70
C GLY A 37 26.62 14.45 -10.99
N LYS A 38 26.27 14.61 -9.71
CA LYS A 38 25.51 13.63 -8.93
C LYS A 38 24.01 13.80 -9.20
N SER A 39 23.32 12.70 -9.46
CA SER A 39 21.86 12.71 -9.65
C SER A 39 21.16 13.23 -8.39
N SER A 40 20.31 14.23 -8.59
CA SER A 40 19.50 14.78 -7.50
C SER A 40 18.49 13.76 -7.05
N LYS A 41 18.48 13.46 -5.75
CA LYS A 41 17.45 12.62 -5.14
C LYS A 41 16.20 13.46 -4.94
N LEU A 42 15.23 13.25 -5.80
CA LEU A 42 13.92 13.85 -5.64
C LEU A 42 13.05 12.91 -4.78
N GLU A 43 12.67 13.39 -3.61
CA GLU A 43 11.85 12.63 -2.66
C GLU A 43 10.64 13.45 -2.24
N GLN A 44 9.47 12.84 -2.30
CA GLN A 44 8.25 13.36 -1.67
C GLN A 44 8.04 12.64 -0.35
N LYS A 45 8.14 13.36 0.76
CA LYS A 45 7.94 12.81 2.10
C LYS A 45 6.46 12.70 2.45
N ILE A 46 6.07 11.56 3.00
CA ILE A 46 4.74 11.25 3.50
C ILE A 46 4.89 10.80 4.97
N ALA A 47 3.89 11.05 5.81
CA ALA A 47 3.89 10.67 7.21
C ALA A 47 5.18 11.08 7.98
N GLY A 48 5.53 12.35 7.89
CA GLY A 48 6.70 12.89 8.59
C GLY A 48 8.06 12.45 8.05
N GLY A 49 8.08 11.72 6.90
CA GLY A 49 9.31 11.20 6.30
C GLY A 49 9.55 9.72 6.56
N ASN A 50 8.70 9.06 7.34
CA ASN A 50 8.76 7.61 7.52
C ASN A 50 8.49 6.85 6.22
N ILE A 51 7.74 7.47 5.32
CA ILE A 51 7.44 6.97 3.99
C ILE A 51 7.84 8.04 2.97
N VAL A 52 8.50 7.64 1.91
CA VAL A 52 8.93 8.53 0.83
C VAL A 52 8.56 7.95 -0.52
N VAL A 53 8.16 8.81 -1.45
CA VAL A 53 8.09 8.49 -2.88
C VAL A 53 9.39 9.00 -3.50
N ARG A 54 10.15 8.10 -4.13
CA ARG A 54 11.44 8.42 -4.76
C ARG A 54 11.33 8.43 -6.27
N TYR A 55 12.11 9.33 -6.85
CA TYR A 55 12.24 9.50 -8.29
C TYR A 55 13.70 9.33 -8.69
N ASP A 56 14.19 8.07 -8.57
CA ASP A 56 15.57 7.72 -8.89
C ASP A 56 15.71 7.30 -10.37
N GLU A 57 16.88 7.58 -10.95
CA GLU A 57 17.21 7.08 -12.31
C GLU A 57 17.15 5.54 -12.33
N GLY A 58 16.45 5.00 -13.31
CA GLY A 58 16.21 3.56 -13.45
C GLY A 58 15.01 3.04 -12.67
N GLY A 59 14.46 3.80 -11.72
CA GLY A 59 13.22 3.52 -10.99
C GLY A 59 11.97 3.88 -11.80
N SER A 60 10.81 3.65 -11.20
CA SER A 60 9.53 3.99 -11.77
C SER A 60 8.92 5.20 -11.07
N TYR A 61 8.16 6.01 -11.81
CA TYR A 61 7.39 7.09 -11.20
C TYR A 61 6.39 6.53 -10.20
N GLY A 62 6.48 6.98 -8.94
CA GLY A 62 5.60 6.52 -7.87
C GLY A 62 6.14 5.35 -7.05
N ASP A 63 7.43 5.05 -7.14
CA ASP A 63 8.06 4.06 -6.26
C ASP A 63 8.08 4.55 -4.80
N MET A 64 7.51 3.74 -3.91
CA MET A 64 7.37 4.05 -2.50
C MET A 64 8.34 3.24 -1.66
N TYR A 65 8.90 3.92 -0.67
CA TYR A 65 9.82 3.34 0.31
C TYR A 65 9.39 3.74 1.72
N ALA A 66 9.62 2.86 2.69
CA ALA A 66 9.44 3.17 4.10
C ALA A 66 10.73 2.96 4.86
N LEU A 67 10.89 3.65 5.98
CA LEU A 67 11.97 3.36 6.91
C LEU A 67 11.83 1.92 7.42
N ASP A 68 12.94 1.19 7.43
CA ASP A 68 13.01 -0.14 8.05
C ASP A 68 13.15 0.01 9.57
N PHE A 69 12.91 -1.07 10.29
CA PHE A 69 13.22 -1.13 11.70
C PHE A 69 14.75 -1.16 11.94
N ARG A 70 15.19 -0.48 12.97
CA ARG A 70 16.55 -0.64 13.48
C ARG A 70 16.72 -2.06 14.00
N ARG A 71 17.85 -2.70 13.65
CA ARG A 71 18.13 -4.08 14.05
C ARG A 71 19.37 -4.15 14.95
N ASN A 72 19.37 -5.13 15.83
CA ASN A 72 20.53 -5.54 16.60
C ASN A 72 21.50 -6.36 15.72
N ASP A 73 22.69 -6.67 16.24
CA ASP A 73 23.71 -7.44 15.52
C ASP A 73 23.26 -8.89 15.19
N ASP A 74 22.31 -9.43 15.96
CA ASP A 74 21.68 -10.74 15.74
C ASP A 74 20.55 -10.72 14.71
N GLY A 75 20.22 -9.52 14.16
CA GLY A 75 19.15 -9.32 13.19
C GLY A 75 17.77 -9.06 13.81
N SER A 76 17.62 -9.16 15.13
CA SER A 76 16.36 -8.85 15.81
C SER A 76 16.02 -7.35 15.77
N ILE A 77 14.74 -7.02 15.89
CA ILE A 77 14.28 -5.62 15.92
C ILE A 77 14.72 -4.97 17.25
N TYR A 78 15.38 -3.84 17.17
CA TYR A 78 15.81 -3.09 18.34
C TYR A 78 14.60 -2.44 19.04
N LEU A 79 14.43 -2.76 20.33
CA LEU A 79 13.43 -2.15 21.19
C LEU A 79 14.08 -1.11 22.10
N SER A 80 13.42 0.02 22.25
CA SER A 80 13.78 1.03 23.25
C SER A 80 13.48 0.53 24.67
N SER A 81 13.89 1.30 25.67
CA SER A 81 13.69 0.96 27.08
C SER A 81 12.22 0.76 27.49
N ASN A 82 11.30 1.39 26.78
CA ASN A 82 9.84 1.23 26.97
C ASN A 82 9.25 0.08 26.12
N GLY A 83 10.05 -0.60 25.28
CA GLY A 83 9.64 -1.69 24.44
C GLY A 83 9.11 -1.27 23.06
N ALA A 84 9.20 0.01 22.70
CA ALA A 84 8.80 0.47 21.37
C ALA A 84 9.86 0.06 20.32
N PRO A 85 9.46 -0.53 19.18
CA PRO A 85 10.33 -0.75 18.05
C PRO A 85 10.85 0.59 17.51
N GLN A 86 12.13 0.67 17.22
CA GLN A 86 12.72 1.87 16.66
C GLN A 86 12.91 1.76 15.15
N LEU A 87 12.55 2.82 14.43
CA LEU A 87 12.85 2.94 13.01
C LEU A 87 14.34 3.29 12.82
N SER A 88 14.91 2.84 11.72
CA SER A 88 16.25 3.23 11.31
C SER A 88 16.26 4.70 10.87
N ASN A 89 17.40 5.38 11.03
CA ASN A 89 17.47 6.79 10.64
C ASN A 89 17.57 7.01 9.13
N ASN A 90 18.06 6.01 8.36
CA ASN A 90 18.39 6.20 6.94
C ASN A 90 18.19 4.94 6.06
N SER A 91 17.76 3.82 6.63
CA SER A 91 17.52 2.60 5.86
C SER A 91 16.06 2.56 5.40
N TYR A 92 15.85 2.55 4.08
CA TYR A 92 14.54 2.50 3.47
C TYR A 92 14.35 1.19 2.71
N VAL A 93 13.19 0.57 2.89
CA VAL A 93 12.77 -0.65 2.20
C VAL A 93 11.75 -0.30 1.12
N TYR A 94 11.88 -0.90 -0.05
CA TYR A 94 10.93 -0.74 -1.15
C TYR A 94 9.58 -1.40 -0.81
N LEU A 95 8.52 -0.61 -0.84
CA LEU A 95 7.15 -1.08 -0.57
C LEU A 95 6.42 -1.50 -1.85
N GLY A 96 6.78 -0.92 -2.97
CA GLY A 96 6.11 -1.09 -4.24
C GLY A 96 5.80 0.24 -4.92
N ASN A 97 5.08 0.20 -6.04
CA ASN A 97 4.70 1.38 -6.80
C ASN A 97 3.25 1.76 -6.51
N MET A 98 2.96 3.07 -6.40
CA MET A 98 1.61 3.59 -6.19
C MET A 98 0.71 3.48 -7.43
N ASN A 99 1.30 3.39 -8.62
CA ASN A 99 0.56 3.33 -9.86
C ASN A 99 0.20 1.89 -10.23
N SER A 100 -1.04 1.67 -10.66
CA SER A 100 -1.46 0.39 -11.21
C SER A 100 -0.86 0.20 -12.61
N LYS A 101 -0.35 -1.00 -12.88
CA LYS A 101 0.19 -1.34 -14.21
C LYS A 101 -0.93 -1.62 -15.23
N PHE A 102 -2.02 -2.21 -14.79
CA PHE A 102 -3.13 -2.58 -15.65
C PHE A 102 -4.43 -1.91 -15.20
N GLN A 103 -5.21 -1.46 -16.18
CA GLN A 103 -6.56 -0.97 -15.96
C GLN A 103 -7.48 -1.64 -16.96
N LEU A 104 -8.61 -2.15 -16.48
CA LEU A 104 -9.64 -2.81 -17.24
C LEU A 104 -10.96 -2.06 -17.03
N GLY A 105 -11.72 -1.90 -18.11
CA GLY A 105 -13.09 -1.42 -18.07
C GLY A 105 -13.94 -2.27 -18.98
N TRP A 106 -15.08 -2.72 -18.48
CA TRP A 106 -16.07 -3.46 -19.27
C TRP A 106 -17.42 -2.77 -19.14
N GLY A 107 -17.78 -2.02 -20.21
CA GLY A 107 -19.03 -1.30 -20.32
C GLY A 107 -20.06 -2.09 -21.10
N ASN A 108 -21.31 -2.08 -20.65
CA ASN A 108 -22.42 -2.74 -21.31
C ASN A 108 -23.63 -1.82 -21.36
N THR A 109 -24.30 -1.81 -22.48
CA THR A 109 -25.58 -1.17 -22.66
C THR A 109 -26.56 -2.18 -23.26
N ILE A 110 -27.64 -2.43 -22.57
CA ILE A 110 -28.74 -3.26 -23.05
C ILE A 110 -29.95 -2.35 -23.27
N SER A 111 -30.46 -2.31 -24.49
CA SER A 111 -31.60 -1.49 -24.84
C SER A 111 -32.77 -2.38 -25.31
N TRP A 112 -33.96 -2.08 -24.84
CA TRP A 112 -35.21 -2.70 -25.26
C TRP A 112 -36.26 -1.63 -25.43
N LYS A 113 -36.71 -1.41 -26.65
CA LYS A 113 -37.60 -0.29 -27.00
C LYS A 113 -37.05 1.05 -26.49
N ASP A 114 -37.79 1.73 -25.64
CA ASP A 114 -37.44 3.03 -25.06
C ASP A 114 -36.66 2.89 -23.75
N LEU A 115 -36.42 1.65 -23.27
CA LEU A 115 -35.68 1.38 -22.03
C LEU A 115 -34.23 1.01 -22.35
N SER A 116 -33.30 1.63 -21.65
CA SER A 116 -31.86 1.30 -21.72
C SER A 116 -31.26 1.15 -20.35
N LEU A 117 -30.49 0.07 -20.15
CA LEU A 117 -29.71 -0.19 -18.96
C LEU A 117 -28.23 -0.10 -19.34
N TYR A 118 -27.48 0.74 -18.62
CA TYR A 118 -26.03 0.83 -18.73
C TYR A 118 -25.37 0.41 -17.42
N PHE A 119 -24.33 -0.41 -17.50
CA PHE A 119 -23.45 -0.68 -16.37
C PHE A 119 -21.99 -0.79 -16.81
N LEU A 120 -21.09 -0.36 -15.94
CA LEU A 120 -19.65 -0.40 -16.14
C LEU A 120 -18.99 -1.15 -14.97
N VAL A 121 -18.21 -2.17 -15.28
CA VAL A 121 -17.31 -2.83 -14.35
C VAL A 121 -15.89 -2.35 -14.66
N SER A 122 -15.22 -1.74 -13.69
CA SER A 122 -13.85 -1.30 -13.86
C SER A 122 -12.94 -1.89 -12.77
N GLY A 123 -11.73 -2.24 -13.16
CA GLY A 123 -10.72 -2.80 -12.27
C GLY A 123 -9.35 -2.21 -12.54
N ARG A 124 -8.57 -2.07 -11.47
CA ARG A 124 -7.15 -1.72 -11.52
C ARG A 124 -6.36 -2.86 -10.90
N ILE A 125 -5.32 -3.30 -11.59
CA ILE A 125 -4.46 -4.40 -11.15
C ILE A 125 -3.06 -3.85 -10.90
N GLY A 126 -2.53 -4.15 -9.72
CA GLY A 126 -1.29 -3.56 -9.22
C GLY A 126 -1.54 -2.21 -8.53
N GLY A 127 -0.46 -1.56 -8.16
CA GLY A 127 -0.48 -0.36 -7.32
C GLY A 127 -0.57 -0.69 -5.84
N LYS A 128 0.03 0.15 -5.02
CA LYS A 128 0.00 0.09 -3.56
C LYS A 128 -0.62 1.37 -3.02
N VAL A 129 -1.44 1.24 -2.00
CA VAL A 129 -2.06 2.37 -1.32
C VAL A 129 -1.62 2.37 0.13
N ILE A 130 -1.25 3.53 0.64
CA ILE A 130 -0.94 3.74 2.05
C ILE A 130 -2.20 4.23 2.74
N SER A 131 -2.65 3.51 3.75
CA SER A 131 -3.77 3.93 4.58
C SER A 131 -3.26 4.68 5.81
N LEU A 132 -3.26 6.00 5.74
CA LEU A 132 -2.93 6.84 6.90
C LEU A 132 -4.02 6.77 7.98
N THR A 133 -5.27 6.51 7.60
CA THR A 133 -6.38 6.30 8.54
C THR A 133 -6.12 5.07 9.40
N GLU A 134 -5.70 3.95 8.79
CA GLU A 134 -5.38 2.73 9.53
C GLU A 134 -4.19 2.93 10.47
N ALA A 135 -3.14 3.61 9.99
CA ALA A 135 -1.99 3.96 10.82
C ALA A 135 -2.39 4.84 12.02
N TYR A 136 -3.33 5.78 11.83
CA TYR A 136 -3.84 6.60 12.92
C TYR A 136 -4.68 5.81 13.91
N LEU A 137 -5.53 4.89 13.44
CA LEU A 137 -6.32 4.00 14.30
C LEU A 137 -5.42 3.06 15.12
N ASP A 138 -4.35 2.55 14.52
CA ASP A 138 -3.32 1.77 15.21
C ASP A 138 -2.67 2.58 16.32
N TYR A 139 -2.20 3.79 15.98
CA TYR A 139 -1.57 4.71 16.94
C TYR A 139 -2.49 5.04 18.12
N GLN A 140 -3.78 5.23 17.90
CA GLN A 140 -4.78 5.46 18.94
C GLN A 140 -5.20 4.19 19.68
N GLY A 141 -4.76 3.02 19.24
CA GLY A 141 -5.08 1.73 19.84
C GLY A 141 -6.52 1.26 19.65
N VAL A 142 -7.23 1.80 18.65
CA VAL A 142 -8.65 1.52 18.38
C VAL A 142 -8.87 0.71 17.09
N SER A 143 -7.80 0.31 16.40
CA SER A 143 -7.92 -0.56 15.25
C SER A 143 -8.29 -1.98 15.62
N LYS A 144 -8.88 -2.72 14.67
CA LYS A 144 -9.19 -4.14 14.87
C LYS A 144 -7.93 -4.95 15.22
N ARG A 145 -6.79 -4.66 14.58
CA ARG A 145 -5.52 -5.38 14.82
C ARG A 145 -5.05 -5.23 16.27
N VAL A 146 -5.11 -4.02 16.79
CA VAL A 146 -4.75 -3.76 18.19
C VAL A 146 -5.75 -4.44 19.15
N GLY A 147 -7.03 -4.42 18.83
CA GLY A 147 -8.06 -5.13 19.60
C GLY A 147 -7.82 -6.64 19.63
N ASP A 148 -7.57 -7.24 18.47
CA ASP A 148 -7.29 -8.67 18.35
C ASP A 148 -6.00 -9.05 19.11
N ALA A 149 -4.95 -8.22 19.05
CA ALA A 149 -3.72 -8.45 19.80
C ALA A 149 -3.94 -8.40 21.32
N ARG A 150 -4.76 -7.47 21.83
CA ARG A 150 -5.13 -7.40 23.26
C ARG A 150 -5.90 -8.64 23.70
N LEU A 151 -6.89 -9.07 22.92
CA LEU A 151 -7.66 -10.29 23.20
C LEU A 151 -6.76 -11.53 23.22
N ALA A 152 -5.80 -11.62 22.30
CA ALA A 152 -4.82 -12.71 22.29
C ALA A 152 -3.93 -12.70 23.54
N ALA A 153 -3.49 -11.53 23.98
CA ALA A 153 -2.67 -11.39 25.19
C ALA A 153 -3.47 -11.67 26.47
N GLU A 154 -4.78 -11.37 26.51
CA GLU A 154 -5.66 -11.73 27.62
C GLU A 154 -5.88 -13.25 27.70
N ALA A 155 -5.98 -13.91 26.54
CA ALA A 155 -6.17 -15.36 26.45
C ALA A 155 -4.90 -16.17 26.74
N ASN A 156 -3.72 -15.57 26.58
CA ASN A 156 -2.44 -16.23 26.79
C ASN A 156 -1.53 -15.45 27.76
N PRO A 157 -1.39 -15.91 29.01
CA PRO A 157 -0.56 -15.25 30.03
C PRO A 157 0.93 -15.15 29.64
N ASP A 158 1.42 -15.97 28.69
CA ASP A 158 2.81 -15.93 28.24
C ASP A 158 3.08 -14.73 27.31
N LEU A 159 2.05 -14.10 26.77
CA LEU A 159 2.16 -12.89 25.93
C LEU A 159 2.29 -11.63 26.80
N GLN A 160 3.38 -11.54 27.53
CA GLN A 160 3.72 -10.39 28.38
C GLN A 160 5.16 -9.93 28.16
N TRP A 161 5.33 -8.63 28.11
CA TRP A 161 6.63 -7.98 28.12
C TRP A 161 6.74 -7.07 29.35
N ASN A 162 7.61 -7.44 30.30
CA ASN A 162 7.75 -6.72 31.58
C ASN A 162 6.41 -6.43 32.30
N GLY A 163 5.51 -7.42 32.33
CA GLY A 163 4.20 -7.31 32.96
C GLY A 163 3.14 -6.51 32.20
N LYS A 164 3.41 -6.11 30.96
CA LYS A 164 2.44 -5.48 30.05
C LYS A 164 1.97 -6.47 28.99
N PRO A 165 0.70 -6.40 28.57
CA PRO A 165 0.21 -7.19 27.42
C PRO A 165 1.09 -6.98 26.20
N ALA A 166 1.53 -8.06 25.59
CA ALA A 166 2.50 -8.04 24.48
C ALA A 166 1.96 -8.83 23.29
N MET A 167 2.53 -8.54 22.12
CA MET A 167 2.30 -9.28 20.91
C MET A 167 3.62 -9.84 20.36
N VAL A 168 3.53 -10.88 19.54
CA VAL A 168 4.67 -11.42 18.82
C VAL A 168 4.97 -10.54 17.61
N MET A 169 6.18 -10.04 17.54
CA MET A 169 6.67 -9.25 16.40
C MET A 169 7.05 -10.15 15.20
N PRO A 170 7.27 -9.56 14.01
CA PRO A 170 7.68 -10.32 12.82
C PRO A 170 8.98 -11.14 12.97
N ASP A 171 9.85 -10.76 13.89
CA ASP A 171 11.10 -11.49 14.21
C ASP A 171 10.94 -12.54 15.33
N GLY A 172 9.72 -12.74 15.82
CA GLY A 172 9.38 -13.72 16.85
C GLY A 172 9.55 -13.22 18.29
N ASN A 173 10.09 -12.02 18.50
CA ASN A 173 10.23 -11.43 19.82
C ASN A 173 8.91 -10.82 20.31
N LEU A 174 8.81 -10.54 21.62
CA LEU A 174 7.66 -9.88 22.21
C LEU A 174 7.87 -8.37 22.30
N ALA A 175 6.82 -7.60 22.01
CA ALA A 175 6.78 -6.17 22.27
C ALA A 175 5.45 -5.78 22.92
N PRO A 176 5.43 -4.78 23.83
CA PRO A 176 4.17 -4.31 24.41
C PRO A 176 3.26 -3.74 23.30
N ILE A 177 2.01 -4.14 23.31
CA ILE A 177 1.03 -3.80 22.25
C ILE A 177 0.90 -2.28 22.11
N GLU A 178 0.81 -1.55 23.22
CA GLU A 178 0.66 -0.09 23.20
C GLU A 178 1.87 0.64 22.61
N GLU A 179 3.07 0.13 22.79
CA GLU A 179 4.28 0.76 22.30
C GLU A 179 4.66 0.32 20.88
N TYR A 180 4.18 -0.86 20.46
CA TYR A 180 4.43 -1.38 19.12
C TYR A 180 3.68 -0.58 18.04
N TYR A 181 2.46 -0.12 18.34
CA TYR A 181 1.60 0.56 17.39
C TYR A 181 1.70 2.11 17.44
N LYS A 182 2.50 2.66 18.34
CA LYS A 182 2.81 4.09 18.41
C LYS A 182 3.99 4.47 17.51
#